data_1cb792ca57e1fa87f80b0e6508d3e13d
#
_entry.id   1cb792ca57e1fa87f80b0e6508d3e13d
#
_cell.length_a   1.000
_cell.length_b   1.000
_cell.length_c   1.000
_cell.angle_alpha   90.00
_cell.angle_beta   90.00
_cell.angle_gamma   90.00
#
_symmetry.space_group_name_H-M   'P 1'
#
loop_
_entity.id
_entity.type
_entity.pdbx_description
1 polymer ?
#
loop_
_entity_poly.entity_id
_entity_poly.type
_entity_poly.pdbx_seq_one_letter_code
_entity_poly.pdbx_strand_id
1 'polypeptide(L)'
;WTMAADWQSKVMHHMIEEHGVEVIFSHMHNVDLQSHNYMKYMKNRETSRYDENEIVKFAEATYKVTDDYIGSFMHLIDEGWTIMIFSDHALICAEEEAVAQGDNTGVCDEPFKGWGYTVMKVDENGKELPEVDWTKTKAIMTRSNSIYINLKGRDKYGIVDPEDKYELEEEIITKLYGYKHPKTGKRIIALALHNKD
;
A
#
# COMPACT_ATOMS: atom_id res chain seq x y z
N TRP A 1 -20.57 -7.89 2.61
CA TRP A 1 -20.27 -7.06 1.42
C TRP A 1 -21.52 -6.67 0.64
N THR A 2 -22.44 -7.60 0.35
CA THR A 2 -23.65 -7.34 -0.45
C THR A 2 -24.44 -6.13 0.04
N MET A 3 -24.71 -6.04 1.33
CA MET A 3 -25.46 -4.91 1.92
C MET A 3 -24.76 -3.57 1.74
N ALA A 4 -23.42 -3.55 1.88
CA ALA A 4 -22.64 -2.34 1.69
C ALA A 4 -22.62 -1.89 0.23
N ALA A 5 -22.45 -2.84 -0.70
CA ALA A 5 -22.47 -2.59 -2.14
C ALA A 5 -23.84 -2.07 -2.61
N ASP A 6 -24.92 -2.70 -2.16
CA ASP A 6 -26.30 -2.27 -2.46
C ASP A 6 -26.58 -0.86 -1.93
N TRP A 7 -26.20 -0.59 -0.70
CA TRP A 7 -26.34 0.76 -0.11
C TRP A 7 -25.57 1.81 -0.90
N GLN A 8 -24.29 1.53 -1.21
CA GLN A 8 -23.43 2.46 -1.93
C GLN A 8 -23.98 2.74 -3.35
N SER A 9 -24.42 1.70 -4.06
CA SER A 9 -25.07 1.84 -5.37
C SER A 9 -26.30 2.74 -5.30
N LYS A 10 -27.21 2.50 -4.36
CA LYS A 10 -28.42 3.29 -4.17
C LYS A 10 -28.14 4.76 -3.87
N VAL A 11 -27.15 5.03 -3.03
CA VAL A 11 -26.74 6.41 -2.73
C VAL A 11 -26.24 7.12 -4.00
N MET A 12 -25.45 6.44 -4.82
CA MET A 12 -24.90 7.04 -6.04
C MET A 12 -25.98 7.30 -7.08
N HIS A 13 -26.92 6.36 -7.29
CA HIS A 13 -28.07 6.60 -8.16
C HIS A 13 -28.92 7.79 -7.68
N HIS A 14 -29.19 7.86 -6.39
CA HIS A 14 -29.91 8.99 -5.80
C HIS A 14 -29.18 10.32 -6.05
N MET A 15 -27.85 10.35 -5.94
CA MET A 15 -27.08 11.55 -6.23
C MET A 15 -27.15 11.97 -7.70
N ILE A 16 -27.18 11.01 -8.62
CA ILE A 16 -27.38 11.31 -10.05
C ILE A 16 -28.79 11.86 -10.29
N GLU A 17 -29.81 11.15 -9.84
CA GLU A 17 -31.20 11.42 -10.14
C GLU A 17 -31.71 12.70 -9.48
N GLU A 18 -31.42 12.90 -8.20
CA GLU A 18 -31.98 14.00 -7.41
C GLU A 18 -31.06 15.24 -7.37
N HIS A 19 -29.75 15.08 -7.61
CA HIS A 19 -28.80 16.18 -7.49
C HIS A 19 -28.03 16.48 -8.77
N GLY A 20 -28.29 15.75 -9.87
CA GLY A 20 -27.68 15.99 -11.17
C GLY A 20 -26.14 15.87 -11.16
N VAL A 21 -25.60 14.94 -10.37
CA VAL A 21 -24.16 14.70 -10.32
C VAL A 21 -23.70 14.08 -11.63
N GLU A 22 -22.67 14.66 -12.24
CA GLU A 22 -22.14 14.25 -13.56
C GLU A 22 -20.84 13.45 -13.45
N VAL A 23 -20.18 13.42 -12.29
CA VAL A 23 -18.94 12.67 -12.05
C VAL A 23 -19.03 11.92 -10.73
N ILE A 24 -18.77 10.62 -10.77
CA ILE A 24 -18.76 9.76 -9.60
C ILE A 24 -17.43 9.02 -9.51
N PHE A 25 -16.80 9.06 -8.34
CA PHE A 25 -15.71 8.18 -7.98
C PHE A 25 -16.20 7.20 -6.93
N SER A 26 -16.05 5.92 -7.22
CA SER A 26 -16.45 4.83 -6.35
C SER A 26 -15.28 3.91 -6.05
N HIS A 27 -15.20 3.44 -4.83
CA HIS A 27 -14.18 2.48 -4.39
C HIS A 27 -14.85 1.24 -3.78
N MET A 28 -14.59 0.07 -4.38
CA MET A 28 -15.02 -1.23 -3.89
C MET A 28 -13.84 -1.98 -3.27
N HIS A 29 -13.79 -2.00 -1.94
CA HIS A 29 -12.66 -2.54 -1.17
C HIS A 29 -12.80 -4.03 -0.81
N ASN A 30 -13.89 -4.66 -1.19
CA ASN A 30 -14.20 -6.05 -0.82
C ASN A 30 -13.23 -7.07 -1.42
N VAL A 31 -12.84 -6.91 -2.70
CA VAL A 31 -11.88 -7.81 -3.38
C VAL A 31 -10.50 -7.67 -2.74
N ASP A 32 -10.06 -6.47 -2.46
CA ASP A 32 -8.78 -6.19 -1.81
C ASP A 32 -8.73 -6.82 -0.41
N LEU A 33 -9.70 -6.53 0.45
CA LEU A 33 -9.77 -7.07 1.80
C LEU A 33 -9.89 -8.61 1.81
N GLN A 34 -10.66 -9.19 0.89
CA GLN A 34 -10.75 -10.63 0.75
C GLN A 34 -9.39 -11.22 0.37
N SER A 35 -8.73 -10.63 -0.60
CA SER A 35 -7.45 -11.13 -1.10
C SER A 35 -6.35 -11.00 -0.05
N HIS A 36 -6.23 -9.88 0.65
CA HIS A 36 -5.30 -9.71 1.76
C HIS A 36 -5.46 -10.77 2.86
N ASN A 37 -6.71 -11.14 3.19
CA ASN A 37 -6.97 -12.08 4.26
C ASN A 37 -6.86 -13.55 3.84
N TYR A 38 -7.22 -13.88 2.60
CA TYR A 38 -7.47 -15.27 2.20
C TYR A 38 -6.65 -15.79 1.02
N MET A 39 -6.02 -14.92 0.21
CA MET A 39 -5.26 -15.36 -0.98
C MET A 39 -4.14 -16.37 -0.63
N LYS A 40 -3.45 -16.18 0.49
CA LYS A 40 -2.42 -17.11 0.99
C LYS A 40 -2.94 -18.53 1.20
N TYR A 41 -4.21 -18.69 1.55
CA TYR A 41 -4.82 -20.02 1.76
C TYR A 41 -5.27 -20.67 0.45
N MET A 42 -5.51 -19.88 -0.59
CA MET A 42 -5.80 -20.41 -1.93
C MET A 42 -4.55 -21.00 -2.58
N LYS A 43 -3.36 -20.47 -2.26
CA LYS A 43 -2.09 -20.88 -2.86
C LYS A 43 -1.36 -21.95 -2.05
N ASN A 44 -1.49 -21.93 -0.74
CA ASN A 44 -0.77 -22.86 0.18
C ASN A 44 -1.73 -23.81 0.89
N ARG A 45 -2.23 -24.79 0.14
CA ARG A 45 -3.27 -25.73 0.53
C ARG A 45 -2.88 -26.61 1.73
N GLU A 46 -1.60 -26.98 1.83
CA GLU A 46 -1.11 -27.89 2.87
C GLU A 46 -1.11 -27.26 4.28
N THR A 47 -1.03 -25.94 4.36
CA THR A 47 -0.99 -25.21 5.63
C THR A 47 -2.30 -24.49 5.96
N SER A 48 -3.29 -24.56 5.07
CA SER A 48 -4.58 -23.90 5.28
C SER A 48 -5.40 -24.64 6.33
N ARG A 49 -5.93 -23.89 7.30
CA ARG A 49 -6.96 -24.36 8.23
C ARG A 49 -8.38 -24.31 7.65
N TYR A 50 -8.52 -23.83 6.44
CA TYR A 50 -9.81 -23.68 5.76
C TYR A 50 -9.92 -24.72 4.64
N ASP A 51 -11.14 -25.20 4.40
CA ASP A 51 -11.43 -25.99 3.21
C ASP A 51 -11.24 -25.15 1.95
N GLU A 52 -10.49 -25.68 0.97
CA GLU A 52 -10.23 -24.99 -0.28
C GLU A 52 -11.51 -24.57 -1.01
N ASN A 53 -12.51 -25.46 -1.04
CA ASN A 53 -13.75 -25.18 -1.71
C ASN A 53 -14.53 -24.05 -1.05
N GLU A 54 -14.43 -23.88 0.27
CA GLU A 54 -15.05 -22.77 0.99
C GLU A 54 -14.35 -21.45 0.67
N ILE A 55 -13.02 -21.43 0.57
CA ILE A 55 -12.25 -20.24 0.20
C ILE A 55 -12.55 -19.82 -1.23
N VAL A 56 -12.57 -20.76 -2.17
CA VAL A 56 -12.91 -20.49 -3.58
C VAL A 56 -14.34 -19.92 -3.69
N LYS A 57 -15.32 -20.56 -3.05
CA LYS A 57 -16.71 -20.05 -3.03
C LYS A 57 -16.80 -18.65 -2.42
N PHE A 58 -16.02 -18.38 -1.38
CA PHE A 58 -16.00 -17.05 -0.77
C PHE A 58 -15.38 -16.00 -1.71
N ALA A 59 -14.31 -16.34 -2.41
CA ALA A 59 -13.74 -15.48 -3.43
C ALA A 59 -14.72 -15.23 -4.58
N GLU A 60 -15.33 -16.28 -5.14
CA GLU A 60 -16.36 -16.16 -6.19
C GLU A 60 -17.52 -15.26 -5.74
N ALA A 61 -18.03 -15.46 -4.53
CA ALA A 61 -19.09 -14.61 -3.98
C ALA A 61 -18.66 -13.15 -3.84
N THR A 62 -17.40 -12.88 -3.47
CA THR A 62 -16.86 -11.53 -3.35
C THR A 62 -16.75 -10.84 -4.71
N TYR A 63 -16.24 -11.56 -5.72
CA TYR A 63 -16.19 -11.04 -7.09
C TYR A 63 -17.60 -10.83 -7.67
N LYS A 64 -18.52 -11.74 -7.38
CA LYS A 64 -19.93 -11.56 -7.82
C LYS A 64 -20.55 -10.30 -7.24
N VAL A 65 -20.34 -9.99 -5.98
CA VAL A 65 -20.83 -8.74 -5.37
C VAL A 65 -20.26 -7.51 -6.09
N THR A 66 -18.98 -7.56 -6.49
CA THR A 66 -18.36 -6.48 -7.25
C THR A 66 -18.93 -6.37 -8.66
N ASP A 67 -19.15 -7.49 -9.32
CA ASP A 67 -19.77 -7.56 -10.64
C ASP A 67 -21.20 -7.01 -10.62
N ASP A 68 -22.02 -7.46 -9.66
CA ASP A 68 -23.40 -6.96 -9.47
C ASP A 68 -23.42 -5.44 -9.19
N TYR A 69 -22.43 -4.94 -8.42
CA TYR A 69 -22.27 -3.52 -8.15
C TYR A 69 -21.97 -2.73 -9.44
N ILE A 70 -21.00 -3.17 -10.22
CA ILE A 70 -20.67 -2.56 -11.51
C ILE A 70 -21.88 -2.64 -12.45
N GLY A 71 -22.52 -3.82 -12.49
CA GLY A 71 -23.72 -4.07 -13.30
C GLY A 71 -24.86 -3.10 -13.02
N SER A 72 -24.99 -2.63 -11.77
CA SER A 72 -26.03 -1.66 -11.40
C SER A 72 -25.91 -0.31 -12.11
N PHE A 73 -24.72 0.04 -12.61
CA PHE A 73 -24.45 1.29 -13.33
C PHE A 73 -24.43 1.15 -14.85
N MET A 74 -24.47 -0.08 -15.39
CA MET A 74 -24.27 -0.30 -16.82
C MET A 74 -25.30 0.37 -17.71
N HIS A 75 -26.55 0.57 -17.22
CA HIS A 75 -27.59 1.30 -17.94
C HIS A 75 -27.24 2.76 -18.22
N LEU A 76 -26.40 3.38 -17.39
CA LEU A 76 -25.96 4.77 -17.57
C LEU A 76 -25.17 4.97 -18.87
N ILE A 77 -24.61 3.90 -19.45
CA ILE A 77 -23.93 3.98 -20.76
C ILE A 77 -24.91 4.42 -21.84
N ASP A 78 -26.11 3.90 -21.82
CA ASP A 78 -27.16 4.27 -22.77
C ASP A 78 -27.65 5.73 -22.57
N GLU A 79 -27.38 6.29 -21.39
CA GLU A 79 -27.66 7.67 -21.02
C GLU A 79 -26.47 8.61 -21.32
N GLY A 80 -25.40 8.10 -21.92
CA GLY A 80 -24.22 8.89 -22.33
C GLY A 80 -23.11 8.95 -21.31
N TRP A 81 -23.17 8.18 -20.23
CA TRP A 81 -22.08 8.08 -19.25
C TRP A 81 -20.89 7.25 -19.77
N THR A 82 -19.71 7.57 -19.32
CA THR A 82 -18.53 6.74 -19.50
C THR A 82 -18.20 6.04 -18.20
N ILE A 83 -18.13 4.71 -18.21
CA ILE A 83 -17.74 3.90 -17.06
C ILE A 83 -16.26 3.52 -17.21
N MET A 84 -15.47 3.83 -16.20
CA MET A 84 -14.04 3.53 -16.16
C MET A 84 -13.76 2.63 -14.95
N ILE A 85 -13.18 1.45 -15.19
CA ILE A 85 -12.83 0.48 -14.14
C ILE A 85 -11.30 0.37 -14.12
N PHE A 86 -10.71 0.60 -12.96
CA PHE A 86 -9.26 0.50 -12.77
C PHE A 86 -8.93 -0.02 -11.37
N SER A 87 -7.71 -0.48 -11.20
CA SER A 87 -7.16 -0.95 -9.93
C SER A 87 -5.95 -0.10 -9.56
N ASP A 88 -5.78 0.18 -8.28
CA ASP A 88 -4.63 0.91 -7.73
C ASP A 88 -3.39 0.02 -7.59
N HIS A 89 -3.56 -1.28 -7.33
CA HIS A 89 -2.46 -2.25 -7.25
C HIS A 89 -2.95 -3.69 -7.46
N ALA A 90 -2.00 -4.58 -7.71
CA ALA A 90 -2.21 -6.01 -7.65
C ALA A 90 -1.87 -6.56 -6.25
N LEU A 91 -2.19 -7.82 -5.99
CA LEU A 91 -1.84 -8.54 -4.78
C LEU A 91 -0.81 -9.64 -5.08
N ILE A 92 0.14 -9.79 -4.14
CA ILE A 92 1.09 -10.90 -4.10
C ILE A 92 0.85 -11.74 -2.83
N CYS A 93 1.16 -13.03 -2.90
CA CYS A 93 1.11 -13.88 -1.72
C CYS A 93 2.26 -13.56 -0.75
N ALA A 94 2.02 -13.77 0.55
CA ALA A 94 3.00 -13.52 1.61
C ALA A 94 4.37 -14.19 1.37
N GLU A 95 4.39 -15.35 0.73
CA GLU A 95 5.63 -16.06 0.38
C GLU A 95 6.44 -15.38 -0.73
N GLU A 96 5.81 -14.48 -1.47
CA GLU A 96 6.42 -13.71 -2.57
C GLU A 96 6.69 -12.26 -2.16
N GLU A 97 6.30 -11.87 -0.95
CA GLU A 97 6.49 -10.50 -0.46
C GLU A 97 7.97 -10.13 -0.38
N ALA A 98 8.25 -8.95 -0.85
CA ALA A 98 9.57 -8.37 -0.72
C ALA A 98 9.87 -8.02 0.75
N VAL A 99 11.12 -8.22 1.17
CA VAL A 99 11.57 -8.02 2.56
C VAL A 99 11.56 -6.55 2.99
N ALA A 100 11.55 -5.63 2.06
CA ALA A 100 11.70 -4.19 2.33
C ALA A 100 10.37 -3.44 2.45
N GLN A 101 9.29 -4.11 2.80
CA GLN A 101 8.02 -3.43 2.97
C GLN A 101 7.82 -2.96 4.40
N GLY A 102 7.25 -1.78 4.54
CA GLY A 102 7.01 -1.17 5.84
C GLY A 102 6.21 -2.10 6.76
N ASP A 103 6.45 -1.96 8.03
CA ASP A 103 5.70 -2.66 9.05
C ASP A 103 4.26 -2.11 9.16
N ASN A 104 3.46 -2.68 10.07
CA ASN A 104 2.09 -2.25 10.31
C ASN A 104 2.00 -0.84 10.94
N THR A 105 3.11 -0.27 11.39
CA THR A 105 3.16 1.09 11.96
C THR A 105 3.36 2.17 10.90
N GLY A 106 3.71 1.77 9.67
CA GLY A 106 3.86 2.66 8.52
C GLY A 106 5.29 3.15 8.27
N VAL A 107 6.25 2.71 9.07
CA VAL A 107 7.69 2.96 8.86
C VAL A 107 8.39 1.64 8.58
N CYS A 108 9.22 1.60 7.54
CA CYS A 108 10.08 0.46 7.25
C CYS A 108 11.45 0.68 7.90
N ASP A 109 11.80 -0.15 8.87
CA ASP A 109 13.06 -0.04 9.58
C ASP A 109 14.25 -0.50 8.72
N GLU A 110 14.04 -1.52 7.93
CA GLU A 110 15.07 -2.09 7.08
C GLU A 110 14.78 -1.79 5.59
N PRO A 111 15.78 -1.48 4.80
CA PRO A 111 17.23 -1.43 5.11
C PRO A 111 17.72 -0.08 5.67
N PHE A 112 16.85 0.92 5.84
CA PHE A 112 17.20 2.30 6.20
C PHE A 112 17.87 2.40 7.56
N LYS A 113 17.42 1.59 8.51
CA LYS A 113 18.02 1.45 9.83
C LYS A 113 19.43 0.86 9.73
N GLY A 114 19.59 -0.23 9.00
CA GLY A 114 20.90 -0.87 8.79
C GLY A 114 21.90 0.01 8.06
N TRP A 115 21.44 0.97 7.25
CA TRP A 115 22.28 1.96 6.59
C TRP A 115 22.54 3.23 7.42
N GLY A 116 21.87 3.35 8.59
CA GLY A 116 22.03 4.50 9.49
C GLY A 116 21.26 5.75 9.07
N TYR A 117 20.30 5.64 8.14
CA TYR A 117 19.42 6.76 7.79
C TYR A 117 18.27 6.92 8.78
N THR A 118 17.73 5.82 9.27
CA THR A 118 16.69 5.80 10.31
C THR A 118 17.30 5.37 11.63
N VAL A 119 17.09 6.15 12.67
CA VAL A 119 17.56 5.87 14.03
C VAL A 119 16.35 5.73 14.94
N MET A 120 16.27 4.62 15.68
CA MET A 120 15.22 4.41 16.65
C MET A 120 15.63 4.94 18.02
N LYS A 121 14.66 5.36 18.84
CA LYS A 121 14.92 5.69 20.23
C LYS A 121 15.32 4.46 21.02
N VAL A 122 16.06 4.65 22.09
CA VAL A 122 16.40 3.60 23.04
C VAL A 122 15.93 3.99 24.44
N ASP A 123 15.60 3.00 25.26
CA ASP A 123 15.31 3.21 26.68
C ASP A 123 16.61 3.41 27.49
N GLU A 124 16.47 3.59 28.80
CA GLU A 124 17.58 3.78 29.74
C GLU A 124 18.56 2.60 29.82
N ASN A 125 18.15 1.42 29.37
CA ASN A 125 18.95 0.21 29.31
C ASN A 125 19.58 -0.03 27.93
N GLY A 126 19.38 0.90 26.97
CA GLY A 126 19.85 0.80 25.60
C GLY A 126 18.99 -0.12 24.71
N LYS A 127 17.82 -0.54 25.16
CA LYS A 127 16.89 -1.33 24.35
C LYS A 127 16.12 -0.43 23.41
N GLU A 128 16.04 -0.83 22.14
CA GLU A 128 15.30 -0.12 21.11
C GLU A 128 13.82 -0.05 21.42
N LEU A 129 13.24 1.13 21.24
CA LEU A 129 11.81 1.44 21.34
C LEU A 129 11.19 1.52 19.95
N PRO A 130 9.90 1.24 19.79
CA PRO A 130 9.21 1.35 18.50
C PRO A 130 8.89 2.81 18.13
N GLU A 131 9.87 3.68 18.27
CA GLU A 131 9.76 5.12 17.98
C GLU A 131 11.02 5.63 17.28
N VAL A 132 10.83 6.42 16.22
CA VAL A 132 11.92 7.08 15.50
C VAL A 132 12.52 8.21 16.32
N ASP A 133 13.84 8.26 16.43
CA ASP A 133 14.59 9.42 16.93
C ASP A 133 14.79 10.42 15.78
N TRP A 134 13.85 11.34 15.63
CA TRP A 134 13.89 12.34 14.57
C TRP A 134 15.08 13.30 14.65
N THR A 135 15.70 13.42 15.81
CA THR A 135 16.89 14.28 15.97
C THR A 135 18.16 13.68 15.39
N LYS A 136 18.10 12.39 15.00
CA LYS A 136 19.23 11.63 14.43
C LYS A 136 18.89 10.97 13.11
N THR A 137 17.61 10.97 12.71
CA THR A 137 17.13 10.33 11.48
C THR A 137 17.23 11.27 10.30
N LYS A 138 17.96 10.86 9.27
CA LYS A 138 18.11 11.59 7.99
C LYS A 138 16.97 11.31 7.03
N ALA A 139 16.55 10.05 6.94
CA ALA A 139 15.50 9.62 6.04
C ALA A 139 14.75 8.42 6.61
N ILE A 140 13.47 8.28 6.22
CA ILE A 140 12.64 7.11 6.51
C ILE A 140 12.02 6.59 5.22
N MET A 141 11.78 5.29 5.16
CA MET A 141 10.93 4.68 4.16
C MET A 141 9.57 4.36 4.78
N THR A 142 8.50 4.79 4.15
CA THR A 142 7.13 4.53 4.62
C THR A 142 6.59 3.23 4.06
N ARG A 143 5.45 2.80 4.60
CA ARG A 143 4.71 1.62 4.16
C ARG A 143 4.41 1.60 2.65
N SER A 144 4.23 2.76 2.04
CA SER A 144 3.97 2.91 0.60
C SER A 144 5.23 2.96 -0.26
N ASN A 145 6.39 2.58 0.28
CA ASN A 145 7.70 2.67 -0.38
C ASN A 145 8.11 4.10 -0.79
N SER A 146 7.46 5.10 -0.23
CA SER A 146 7.88 6.50 -0.35
C SER A 146 8.96 6.80 0.67
N ILE A 147 9.98 7.53 0.25
CA ILE A 147 11.10 7.91 1.10
C ILE A 147 10.99 9.40 1.43
N TYR A 148 11.07 9.71 2.71
CA TYR A 148 11.03 11.07 3.21
C TYR A 148 12.38 11.45 3.80
N ILE A 149 12.96 12.52 3.28
CA ILE A 149 14.15 13.15 3.84
C ILE A 149 13.71 14.11 4.95
N ASN A 150 14.32 14.03 6.10
CA ASN A 150 14.05 14.86 7.28
C ASN A 150 14.75 16.22 7.14
N LEU A 151 14.11 17.15 6.41
CA LEU A 151 14.69 18.42 5.97
C LEU A 151 14.59 19.52 7.03
N LYS A 152 15.66 20.24 7.25
CA LYS A 152 15.65 21.51 7.98
C LYS A 152 14.72 22.52 7.31
N GLY A 153 13.98 23.25 8.11
CA GLY A 153 13.05 24.26 7.64
C GLY A 153 11.67 23.71 7.20
N ARG A 154 11.58 22.45 6.78
CA ARG A 154 10.31 21.78 6.45
C ARG A 154 9.81 20.96 7.63
N ASP A 155 10.67 20.15 8.21
CA ASP A 155 10.30 19.19 9.26
C ASP A 155 10.68 19.71 10.64
N LYS A 156 9.82 19.46 11.64
CA LYS A 156 9.98 19.98 13.01
C LYS A 156 11.36 19.65 13.62
N TYR A 157 11.89 18.50 13.31
CA TYR A 157 13.17 18.01 13.80
C TYR A 157 14.13 17.73 12.64
N GLY A 158 13.98 18.47 11.54
CA GLY A 158 14.82 18.31 10.36
C GLY A 158 16.31 18.48 10.63
N ILE A 159 17.12 17.57 10.12
CA ILE A 159 18.56 17.57 10.31
C ILE A 159 19.37 17.63 9.01
N VAL A 160 18.72 17.37 7.87
CA VAL A 160 19.35 17.44 6.54
C VAL A 160 19.17 18.83 5.99
N ASP A 161 20.25 19.46 5.56
CA ASP A 161 20.20 20.77 4.91
C ASP A 161 19.54 20.63 3.52
N PRO A 162 18.70 21.59 3.09
CA PRO A 162 18.05 21.51 1.78
C PRO A 162 19.02 21.37 0.61
N GLU A 163 20.19 21.94 0.71
CA GLU A 163 21.27 21.84 -0.29
C GLU A 163 21.87 20.43 -0.40
N ASP A 164 21.84 19.64 0.68
CA ASP A 164 22.35 18.26 0.73
C ASP A 164 21.29 17.22 0.30
N LYS A 165 20.02 17.65 0.08
CA LYS A 165 18.91 16.76 -0.24
C LYS A 165 19.22 15.87 -1.44
N TYR A 166 19.67 16.46 -2.54
CA TYR A 166 19.92 15.75 -3.79
C TYR A 166 21.04 14.72 -3.67
N GLU A 167 22.11 15.06 -2.99
CA GLU A 167 23.23 14.14 -2.78
C GLU A 167 22.80 12.93 -1.93
N LEU A 168 22.01 13.17 -0.88
CA LEU A 168 21.46 12.11 -0.05
C LEU A 168 20.46 11.22 -0.82
N GLU A 169 19.62 11.79 -1.67
CA GLU A 169 18.69 11.02 -2.53
C GLU A 169 19.45 10.11 -3.50
N GLU A 170 20.51 10.60 -4.15
CA GLU A 170 21.36 9.80 -5.04
C GLU A 170 22.07 8.67 -4.28
N GLU A 171 22.57 8.94 -3.09
CA GLU A 171 23.16 7.91 -2.23
C GLU A 171 22.15 6.82 -1.91
N ILE A 172 20.92 7.19 -1.50
CA ILE A 172 19.85 6.27 -1.18
C ILE A 172 19.43 5.45 -2.40
N ILE A 173 19.24 6.08 -3.55
CA ILE A 173 18.89 5.41 -4.82
C ILE A 173 19.95 4.37 -5.18
N THR A 174 21.23 4.73 -5.08
CA THR A 174 22.36 3.83 -5.36
C THR A 174 22.33 2.61 -4.44
N LYS A 175 22.14 2.82 -3.13
CA LYS A 175 22.03 1.73 -2.15
C LYS A 175 20.81 0.84 -2.39
N LEU A 176 19.68 1.43 -2.74
CA LEU A 176 18.47 0.67 -3.07
C LEU A 176 18.66 -0.25 -4.28
N TYR A 177 19.29 0.23 -5.35
CA TYR A 177 19.62 -0.62 -6.49
C TYR A 177 20.60 -1.74 -6.18
N GLY A 178 21.48 -1.55 -5.20
CA GLY A 178 22.38 -2.59 -4.70
C GLY A 178 21.74 -3.56 -3.70
N TYR A 179 20.56 -3.24 -3.17
CA TYR A 179 19.93 -4.02 -2.12
C TYR A 179 19.37 -5.34 -2.64
N LYS A 180 19.77 -6.42 -1.98
CA LYS A 180 19.38 -7.79 -2.35
C LYS A 180 18.66 -8.47 -1.20
N HIS A 181 17.72 -9.32 -1.56
CA HIS A 181 17.01 -10.16 -0.60
C HIS A 181 17.99 -11.05 0.18
N PRO A 182 18.00 -10.99 1.53
CA PRO A 182 19.05 -11.63 2.33
C PRO A 182 19.08 -13.16 2.20
N LYS A 183 17.95 -13.80 1.92
CA LYS A 183 17.86 -15.27 1.74
C LYS A 183 18.11 -15.73 0.31
N THR A 184 17.64 -14.98 -0.68
CA THR A 184 17.67 -15.44 -2.08
C THR A 184 18.76 -14.78 -2.93
N GLY A 185 19.36 -13.69 -2.44
CA GLY A 185 20.33 -12.88 -3.17
C GLY A 185 19.75 -12.12 -4.38
N LYS A 186 18.45 -12.22 -4.63
CA LYS A 186 17.79 -11.54 -5.74
C LYS A 186 17.65 -10.04 -5.46
N ARG A 187 17.71 -9.24 -6.52
CA ARG A 187 17.40 -7.81 -6.47
C ARG A 187 15.94 -7.59 -6.07
N ILE A 188 15.70 -6.69 -5.13
CA ILE A 188 14.35 -6.38 -4.62
C ILE A 188 13.78 -5.14 -5.31
N ILE A 189 14.60 -4.08 -5.43
CA ILE A 189 14.14 -2.78 -5.96
C ILE A 189 14.25 -2.77 -7.48
N ALA A 190 13.12 -2.70 -8.14
CA ALA A 190 13.04 -2.60 -9.59
C ALA A 190 13.34 -1.18 -10.08
N LEU A 191 12.80 -0.17 -9.39
CA LEU A 191 12.90 1.23 -9.75
C LEU A 191 12.89 2.11 -8.50
N ALA A 192 13.81 3.08 -8.46
CA ALA A 192 13.84 4.15 -7.47
C ALA A 192 14.02 5.47 -8.23
N LEU A 193 13.16 6.45 -7.95
CA LEU A 193 13.12 7.73 -8.65
C LEU A 193 13.09 8.88 -7.66
N HIS A 194 13.68 10.01 -8.07
CA HIS A 194 13.44 11.27 -7.39
C HIS A 194 11.97 11.67 -7.48
N ASN A 195 11.44 12.19 -6.38
CA ASN A 195 10.19 12.94 -6.45
C ASN A 195 10.53 14.32 -6.99
N LYS A 196 9.94 14.70 -8.10
CA LYS A 196 10.03 16.07 -8.60
C LYS A 196 9.12 16.94 -7.75
N ASP A 197 9.69 17.98 -7.17
CA ASP A 197 8.95 19.05 -6.48
C ASP A 197 8.06 19.81 -7.43
#